data_8f3d596ea57673bc99f3e87a6a23cb24
#
_entry.id   8f3d596ea57673bc99f3e87a6a23cb24
#
_cell.length_a   1.000
_cell.length_b   1.000
_cell.length_c   1.000
_cell.angle_alpha   90.00
_cell.angle_beta   90.00
_cell.angle_gamma   90.00
#
_symmetry.space_group_name_H-M   'P 1'
#
loop_
_entity.id
_entity.type
_entity.pdbx_description
1 polymer ?
#
loop_
_entity_poly.entity_id
_entity_poly.type
_entity_poly.pdbx_seq_one_letter_code
_entity_poly.pdbx_strand_id
1 'polypeptide(L)'
;MFVLVEMVDTVRIPPWQFERKLNDSIAEELNKKLANKVVYNVGLCICLFDITKLEDAYVFPGDGASHTKVHFRYVVFHPFLDEILIGKIKGCSPEGVHGRTSASCGLHWRPQLRTPGWALELLEVTRRLRHPLVTAVCGVHLRFWWLLRLFSLGFFDDILIPPESLQQPAKFDDTEQVWVWEYETEEGAHDLYMDTGEEIRFRVVDESFVDTSPTGPSSAEATSSSEELPKKEAPYTLVGSISEPGLGLLSWWTSS
;
A
#
# COMPACT_ATOMS: atom_id res chain seq x y z
N MET A 1 -5.99 0.48 7.27
CA MET A 1 -5.25 0.81 6.03
C MET A 1 -3.73 0.86 6.21
N PHE A 2 -3.16 1.71 7.09
CA PHE A 2 -1.71 1.68 7.39
C PHE A 2 -1.47 1.21 8.81
N VAL A 3 -0.50 0.32 8.99
CA VAL A 3 -0.13 -0.28 10.29
C VAL A 3 1.36 -0.07 10.54
N LEU A 4 1.72 0.04 11.80
CA LEU A 4 3.12 -0.02 12.23
C LEU A 4 3.45 -1.45 12.62
N VAL A 5 4.40 -2.04 11.92
CA VAL A 5 4.86 -3.41 12.17
C VAL A 5 6.28 -3.36 12.71
N GLU A 6 6.52 -4.09 13.81
CA GLU A 6 7.86 -4.31 14.33
C GLU A 6 8.54 -5.42 13.53
N MET A 7 9.72 -5.12 13.04
CA MET A 7 10.52 -6.03 12.22
C MET A 7 11.95 -6.08 12.74
N VAL A 8 12.61 -7.19 12.46
CA VAL A 8 14.02 -7.40 12.79
C VAL A 8 14.75 -7.84 11.55
N ASP A 9 15.82 -7.15 11.23
CA ASP A 9 16.63 -7.50 10.05
C ASP A 9 18.10 -7.18 10.28
N THR A 10 18.97 -7.86 9.53
CA THR A 10 20.40 -7.60 9.55
C THR A 10 20.75 -6.65 8.41
N VAL A 11 21.24 -5.47 8.76
CA VAL A 11 21.60 -4.43 7.80
C VAL A 11 23.10 -4.47 7.57
N ARG A 12 23.49 -4.53 6.29
CA ARG A 12 24.88 -4.44 5.84
C ARG A 12 25.21 -2.99 5.50
N ILE A 13 26.17 -2.41 6.21
CA ILE A 13 26.66 -1.04 5.98
C ILE A 13 28.03 -1.14 5.33
N PRO A 14 28.18 -0.65 4.09
CA PRO A 14 29.44 -0.69 3.39
C PRO A 14 30.43 0.35 3.96
N PRO A 15 31.77 0.15 3.81
CA PRO A 15 32.79 1.01 4.41
C PRO A 15 32.70 2.49 4.05
N TRP A 16 32.25 2.81 2.83
CA TRP A 16 32.12 4.21 2.38
C TRP A 16 30.99 4.99 3.04
N GLN A 17 30.12 4.30 3.79
CA GLN A 17 29.04 4.94 4.57
C GLN A 17 29.39 5.14 6.04
N PHE A 18 30.57 4.72 6.50
CA PHE A 18 30.98 4.84 7.91
C PHE A 18 31.16 6.29 8.39
N GLU A 19 31.43 7.22 7.46
CA GLU A 19 31.54 8.65 7.77
C GLU A 19 30.20 9.30 8.14
N ARG A 20 29.09 8.64 7.80
CA ARG A 20 27.73 9.16 8.05
C ARG A 20 27.24 8.72 9.43
N LYS A 21 26.21 9.39 9.93
CA LYS A 21 25.55 8.93 11.16
C LYS A 21 24.97 7.54 10.95
N LEU A 22 25.24 6.64 11.88
CA LEU A 22 24.85 5.23 11.82
C LEU A 22 23.35 5.06 11.53
N ASN A 23 22.50 5.81 12.25
CA ASN A 23 21.05 5.74 12.08
C ASN A 23 20.60 6.15 10.67
N ASP A 24 21.23 7.15 10.07
CA ASP A 24 20.90 7.61 8.71
C ASP A 24 21.29 6.58 7.67
N SER A 25 22.46 5.94 7.82
CA SER A 25 22.93 4.88 6.95
C SER A 25 22.03 3.63 7.04
N ILE A 26 21.63 3.24 8.25
CA ILE A 26 20.68 2.13 8.47
C ILE A 26 19.33 2.44 7.83
N ALA A 27 18.81 3.65 8.04
CA ALA A 27 17.52 4.05 7.47
C ALA A 27 17.52 4.02 5.93
N GLU A 28 18.62 4.47 5.32
CA GLU A 28 18.78 4.44 3.86
C GLU A 28 18.81 3.00 3.33
N GLU A 29 19.60 2.11 3.94
CA GLU A 29 19.71 0.72 3.51
C GLU A 29 18.41 -0.07 3.75
N LEU A 30 17.71 0.15 4.87
CA LEU A 30 16.41 -0.46 5.14
C LEU A 30 15.35 0.00 4.12
N ASN A 31 15.28 1.29 3.83
CA ASN A 31 14.34 1.79 2.83
C ASN A 31 14.67 1.27 1.43
N LYS A 32 15.93 1.19 1.06
CA LYS A 32 16.37 0.61 -0.21
C LYS A 32 16.01 -0.87 -0.34
N LYS A 33 16.05 -1.60 0.78
CA LYS A 33 15.74 -3.04 0.83
C LYS A 33 14.25 -3.31 0.82
N LEU A 34 13.45 -2.56 1.58
CA LEU A 34 12.06 -2.87 1.90
C LEU A 34 11.04 -1.95 1.24
N ALA A 35 11.37 -0.67 0.95
CA ALA A 35 10.38 0.25 0.42
C ALA A 35 9.80 -0.24 -0.92
N ASN A 36 8.49 -0.14 -1.04
CA ASN A 36 7.70 -0.58 -2.19
C ASN A 36 7.84 -2.09 -2.51
N LYS A 37 8.09 -2.89 -1.48
CA LYS A 37 8.09 -4.35 -1.60
C LYS A 37 7.02 -4.95 -0.72
N VAL A 38 6.42 -6.03 -1.20
CA VAL A 38 5.48 -6.84 -0.44
C VAL A 38 6.26 -7.82 0.41
N VAL A 39 5.93 -7.86 1.70
CA VAL A 39 6.42 -8.89 2.63
C VAL A 39 5.26 -9.82 2.93
N TYR A 40 5.48 -11.12 2.77
CA TYR A 40 4.46 -12.16 2.96
C TYR A 40 3.82 -12.05 4.36
N ASN A 41 2.50 -12.10 4.45
CA ASN A 41 1.67 -11.93 5.65
C ASN A 41 1.85 -10.60 6.41
N VAL A 42 2.57 -9.64 5.84
CA VAL A 42 2.79 -8.31 6.46
C VAL A 42 2.11 -7.21 5.64
N GLY A 43 2.24 -7.27 4.30
CA GLY A 43 1.67 -6.30 3.39
C GLY A 43 2.72 -5.51 2.60
N LEU A 44 2.31 -4.41 1.99
CA LEU A 44 3.18 -3.55 1.19
C LEU A 44 3.94 -2.57 2.09
N CYS A 45 5.26 -2.73 2.15
CA CYS A 45 6.16 -1.87 2.92
C CYS A 45 6.30 -0.48 2.29
N ILE A 46 6.06 0.58 3.07
CA ILE A 46 6.10 1.97 2.59
C ILE A 46 7.41 2.66 2.98
N CYS A 47 7.64 2.86 4.27
CA CYS A 47 8.84 3.55 4.76
C CYS A 47 9.16 3.17 6.21
N LEU A 48 10.42 3.39 6.58
CA LEU A 48 10.88 3.25 7.97
C LEU A 48 10.23 4.35 8.84
N PHE A 49 9.66 3.95 9.96
CA PHE A 49 9.13 4.88 10.96
C PHE A 49 10.22 5.27 11.96
N ASP A 50 10.77 4.30 12.69
CA ASP A 50 11.86 4.50 13.64
C ASP A 50 12.68 3.22 13.86
N ILE A 51 13.85 3.38 14.49
CA ILE A 51 14.71 2.31 14.96
C ILE A 51 14.53 2.18 16.46
N THR A 52 14.04 1.02 16.92
CA THR A 52 13.77 0.77 18.34
C THR A 52 15.00 0.30 19.09
N LYS A 53 15.80 -0.58 18.48
CA LYS A 53 17.00 -1.15 19.10
C LYS A 53 18.05 -1.49 18.04
N LEU A 54 19.30 -1.22 18.37
CA LEU A 54 20.48 -1.66 17.64
C LEU A 54 21.21 -2.70 18.48
N GLU A 55 21.55 -3.82 17.87
CA GLU A 55 22.44 -4.82 18.45
C GLU A 55 23.89 -4.54 18.04
N ASP A 56 24.82 -5.31 18.60
CA ASP A 56 26.24 -5.16 18.31
C ASP A 56 26.54 -5.37 16.81
N ALA A 57 27.46 -4.57 16.32
CA ALA A 57 27.88 -4.62 14.92
C ALA A 57 29.07 -5.60 14.77
N TYR A 58 29.01 -6.40 13.73
CA TYR A 58 30.07 -7.36 13.38
C TYR A 58 30.64 -7.02 12.01
N VAL A 59 31.95 -7.08 11.92
CA VAL A 59 32.65 -6.96 10.64
C VAL A 59 33.20 -8.34 10.26
N PHE A 60 32.70 -8.88 9.14
CA PHE A 60 33.18 -10.16 8.66
C PHE A 60 34.51 -10.01 7.94
N PRO A 61 35.51 -10.89 8.24
CA PRO A 61 36.77 -10.91 7.50
C PRO A 61 36.50 -11.12 6.01
N GLY A 62 37.06 -10.24 5.18
CA GLY A 62 36.94 -10.29 3.71
C GLY A 62 35.80 -9.46 3.11
N ASP A 63 34.75 -9.10 3.84
CA ASP A 63 33.67 -8.21 3.35
C ASP A 63 33.97 -6.73 3.65
N GLY A 64 34.62 -6.45 4.78
CA GLY A 64 34.91 -5.08 5.22
C GLY A 64 33.66 -4.26 5.59
N ALA A 65 32.48 -4.78 5.38
CA ALA A 65 31.21 -4.14 5.75
C ALA A 65 30.83 -4.48 7.19
N SER A 66 30.11 -3.55 7.84
CA SER A 66 29.52 -3.75 9.14
C SER A 66 28.14 -4.37 9.00
N HIS A 67 27.87 -5.45 9.71
CA HIS A 67 26.59 -6.11 9.80
C HIS A 67 25.99 -5.89 11.18
N THR A 68 24.87 -5.20 11.24
CA THR A 68 24.18 -4.86 12.49
C THR A 68 22.76 -5.41 12.46
N LYS A 69 22.38 -6.13 13.50
CA LYS A 69 20.98 -6.55 13.65
C LYS A 69 20.18 -5.40 14.25
N VAL A 70 19.13 -5.02 13.55
CA VAL A 70 18.34 -3.84 13.82
C VAL A 70 16.90 -4.23 14.10
N HIS A 71 16.35 -3.74 15.20
CA HIS A 71 14.92 -3.79 15.49
C HIS A 71 14.34 -2.43 15.10
N PHE A 72 13.30 -2.43 14.30
CA PHE A 72 12.71 -1.21 13.76
C PHE A 72 11.21 -1.35 13.57
N ARG A 73 10.52 -0.22 13.49
CA ARG A 73 9.12 -0.16 13.11
C ARG A 73 9.00 0.39 11.70
N TYR A 74 8.22 -0.31 10.90
CA TYR A 74 8.01 0.05 9.50
C TYR A 74 6.53 0.35 9.25
N VAL A 75 6.26 1.37 8.45
CA VAL A 75 4.89 1.68 7.99
C VAL A 75 4.56 0.76 6.84
N VAL A 76 3.50 0.00 7.01
CA VAL A 76 3.04 -0.99 6.04
C VAL A 76 1.60 -0.68 5.64
N PHE A 77 1.30 -0.80 4.36
CA PHE A 77 -0.07 -0.80 3.88
C PHE A 77 -0.64 -2.21 4.02
N HIS A 78 -1.61 -2.32 4.92
CA HIS A 78 -2.34 -3.55 5.22
C HIS A 78 -3.74 -3.14 5.68
N PRO A 79 -4.71 -3.07 4.77
CA PRO A 79 -6.10 -2.80 5.12
C PRO A 79 -6.66 -3.93 5.98
N PHE A 80 -7.55 -3.59 6.90
CA PHE A 80 -8.28 -4.59 7.66
C PHE A 80 -9.46 -5.13 6.86
N LEU A 81 -9.89 -6.34 7.19
CA LEU A 81 -11.15 -6.86 6.69
C LEU A 81 -12.29 -5.92 7.11
N ASP A 82 -13.28 -5.78 6.28
CA ASP A 82 -14.41 -4.84 6.43
C ASP A 82 -14.06 -3.34 6.39
N GLU A 83 -12.80 -2.99 6.14
CA GLU A 83 -12.40 -1.59 5.96
C GLU A 83 -12.94 -1.05 4.62
N ILE A 84 -13.56 0.14 4.68
CA ILE A 84 -14.06 0.80 3.47
C ILE A 84 -12.95 1.70 2.91
N LEU A 85 -12.58 1.42 1.66
CA LEU A 85 -11.58 2.17 0.92
C LEU A 85 -12.21 2.87 -0.27
N ILE A 86 -11.56 3.95 -0.71
CA ILE A 86 -11.88 4.60 -1.98
C ILE A 86 -10.66 4.42 -2.89
N GLY A 87 -10.90 4.05 -4.10
CA GLY A 87 -9.89 3.87 -5.14
C GLY A 87 -10.37 4.46 -6.44
N LYS A 88 -9.63 4.19 -7.50
CA LYS A 88 -10.01 4.50 -8.88
C LYS A 88 -10.05 3.22 -9.70
N ILE A 89 -10.99 3.13 -10.62
CA ILE A 89 -11.07 2.02 -11.55
C ILE A 89 -9.88 2.11 -12.51
N LYS A 90 -9.10 1.05 -12.60
CA LYS A 90 -7.97 0.90 -13.53
C LYS A 90 -8.42 0.28 -14.84
N GLY A 91 -9.37 -0.63 -14.77
CA GLY A 91 -9.93 -1.33 -15.92
C GLY A 91 -10.95 -2.36 -15.46
N CYS A 92 -11.70 -2.86 -16.42
CA CYS A 92 -12.67 -3.94 -16.23
C CYS A 92 -12.27 -5.15 -17.05
N SER A 93 -12.59 -6.32 -16.55
CA SER A 93 -12.41 -7.59 -17.24
C SER A 93 -13.59 -8.51 -16.94
N PRO A 94 -13.81 -9.60 -17.67
CA PRO A 94 -14.84 -10.59 -17.32
C PRO A 94 -14.64 -11.19 -15.91
N GLU A 95 -13.40 -11.16 -15.38
CA GLU A 95 -13.06 -11.62 -14.03
C GLU A 95 -13.49 -10.62 -12.93
N GLY A 96 -13.82 -9.38 -13.29
CA GLY A 96 -14.26 -8.34 -12.38
C GLY A 96 -13.69 -6.95 -12.67
N VAL A 97 -13.86 -6.05 -11.72
CA VAL A 97 -13.35 -4.67 -11.77
C VAL A 97 -12.00 -4.59 -11.09
N HIS A 98 -11.01 -4.10 -11.80
CA HIS A 98 -9.65 -3.87 -11.28
C HIS A 98 -9.53 -2.45 -10.76
N GLY A 99 -9.19 -2.33 -9.48
CA GLY A 99 -9.07 -1.06 -8.78
C GLY A 99 -7.62 -0.69 -8.44
N ARG A 100 -7.44 0.60 -8.17
CA ARG A 100 -6.20 1.19 -7.66
C ARG A 100 -6.54 2.07 -6.47
N THR A 101 -5.86 1.92 -5.33
CA THR A 101 -6.00 2.88 -4.24
C THR A 101 -5.17 4.11 -4.48
N SER A 102 -5.72 5.29 -4.15
CA SER A 102 -4.96 6.52 -4.07
C SER A 102 -4.78 6.93 -2.61
N ALA A 103 -3.62 7.46 -2.25
CA ALA A 103 -3.34 7.93 -0.90
C ALA A 103 -4.21 9.14 -0.47
N SER A 104 -4.96 9.72 -1.39
CA SER A 104 -5.92 10.80 -1.14
C SER A 104 -7.11 10.36 -0.29
N CYS A 105 -7.32 9.06 -0.19
CA CYS A 105 -8.46 8.50 0.49
C CYS A 105 -8.23 8.42 1.99
N GLY A 106 -8.78 9.37 2.70
CA GLY A 106 -8.90 9.33 4.14
C GLY A 106 -7.73 9.90 4.90
N LEU A 107 -7.41 11.19 4.73
CA LEU A 107 -6.69 12.01 5.73
C LEU A 107 -7.46 12.11 7.08
N HIS A 108 -8.30 11.12 7.39
CA HIS A 108 -8.82 10.91 8.72
C HIS A 108 -7.99 9.90 9.52
N TRP A 109 -6.75 9.64 9.06
CA TRP A 109 -5.78 8.89 9.84
C TRP A 109 -5.39 9.75 11.06
N ARG A 110 -6.13 9.62 12.12
CA ARG A 110 -5.61 9.90 13.46
C ARG A 110 -4.80 8.67 13.84
N PRO A 111 -3.46 8.75 13.93
CA PRO A 111 -2.73 7.70 14.60
C PRO A 111 -3.30 7.61 16.00
N GLN A 112 -3.77 6.43 16.40
CA GLN A 112 -4.02 6.12 17.80
C GLN A 112 -2.69 5.97 18.57
N LEU A 113 -1.67 6.66 18.13
CA LEU A 113 -0.54 6.98 18.95
C LEU A 113 -1.05 8.01 19.96
N ARG A 114 -1.15 7.63 21.22
CA ARG A 114 -1.16 8.58 22.33
C ARG A 114 0.05 9.48 22.11
N THR A 115 -0.14 10.58 21.39
CA THR A 115 0.87 11.62 21.30
C THR A 115 1.07 12.09 22.72
N PRO A 116 2.28 11.98 23.29
CA PRO A 116 2.53 12.57 24.59
C PRO A 116 2.22 14.06 24.46
N GLY A 117 1.53 14.64 25.45
CA GLY A 117 0.98 16.01 25.40
C GLY A 117 1.96 17.11 24.98
N TRP A 118 3.27 16.87 25.12
CA TRP A 118 4.33 17.78 24.67
C TRP A 118 4.43 17.91 23.13
N ALA A 119 3.94 16.94 22.34
CA ALA A 119 4.01 16.96 20.87
C ALA A 119 2.98 17.93 20.26
N LEU A 120 1.87 18.18 20.94
CA LEU A 120 0.87 19.18 20.55
C LEU A 120 1.34 20.61 20.87
N GLU A 121 2.00 20.80 22.02
CA GLU A 121 2.61 22.09 22.37
C GLU A 121 3.75 22.47 21.44
N LEU A 122 4.58 21.53 20.99
CA LEU A 122 5.62 21.77 19.99
C LEU A 122 5.06 22.21 18.64
N LEU A 123 3.93 21.69 18.20
CA LEU A 123 3.27 22.11 16.95
C LEU A 123 2.75 23.56 17.03
N GLU A 124 2.32 23.99 18.18
CA GLU A 124 1.84 25.37 18.39
C GLU A 124 2.99 26.37 18.54
N VAL A 125 4.09 25.96 19.17
CA VAL A 125 5.32 26.74 19.31
C VAL A 125 6.07 26.88 17.96
N THR A 126 6.10 25.84 17.12
CA THR A 126 6.75 25.89 15.80
C THR A 126 6.00 26.78 14.80
N ARG A 127 4.71 27.04 15.03
CA ARG A 127 3.94 28.00 14.23
C ARG A 127 4.31 29.47 14.56
N ARG A 128 4.89 29.72 15.73
CA ARG A 128 5.29 31.06 16.23
C ARG A 128 6.77 31.41 16.07
N LEU A 129 7.66 30.45 15.93
CA LEU A 129 9.10 30.68 15.90
C LEU A 129 9.69 30.22 14.56
N ARG A 130 9.97 31.18 13.67
CA ARG A 130 10.83 31.00 12.48
C ARG A 130 12.30 30.84 12.94
N HIS A 131 12.68 29.73 13.57
CA HIS A 131 14.08 29.52 13.99
C HIS A 131 14.68 28.27 13.35
N PRO A 132 15.91 28.33 12.78
CA PRO A 132 16.51 27.25 11.97
C PRO A 132 16.93 25.99 12.75
N LEU A 133 16.88 25.98 14.07
CA LEU A 133 17.25 24.83 14.91
C LEU A 133 16.17 23.75 15.04
N VAL A 134 14.94 24.01 14.58
CA VAL A 134 13.81 23.06 14.63
C VAL A 134 13.81 22.09 13.45
N THR A 135 14.63 22.35 12.42
CA THR A 135 14.71 21.53 11.21
C THR A 135 15.31 20.13 11.42
N ALA A 136 16.05 19.89 12.49
CA ALA A 136 16.70 18.61 12.72
C ALA A 136 15.75 17.52 13.29
N VAL A 137 14.78 17.89 14.11
CA VAL A 137 13.79 16.96 14.69
C VAL A 137 12.57 16.81 13.76
N CYS A 138 12.24 17.87 13.02
CA CYS A 138 11.16 17.87 12.01
C CYS A 138 11.53 17.18 10.69
N GLY A 139 12.82 16.89 10.44
CA GLY A 139 13.29 16.35 9.18
C GLY A 139 12.69 14.99 8.83
N VAL A 140 12.42 14.14 9.81
CA VAL A 140 11.79 12.83 9.61
C VAL A 140 10.28 13.02 9.34
N HIS A 141 9.61 13.91 10.07
CA HIS A 141 8.18 14.20 9.89
C HIS A 141 7.86 14.89 8.55
N LEU A 142 8.69 15.83 8.12
CA LEU A 142 8.50 16.53 6.84
C LEU A 142 8.81 15.62 5.64
N ARG A 143 9.80 14.71 5.76
CA ARG A 143 10.06 13.68 4.74
C ARG A 143 8.91 12.68 4.65
N PHE A 144 8.28 12.31 5.76
CA PHE A 144 7.10 11.46 5.81
C PHE A 144 5.89 12.14 5.10
N TRP A 145 5.65 13.42 5.35
CA TRP A 145 4.59 14.18 4.68
C TRP A 145 4.87 14.41 3.19
N TRP A 146 6.14 14.56 2.82
CA TRP A 146 6.54 14.75 1.42
C TRP A 146 6.44 13.43 0.64
N LEU A 147 6.80 12.32 1.26
CA LEU A 147 6.59 10.97 0.72
C LEU A 147 5.09 10.67 0.57
N LEU A 148 4.25 10.96 1.55
CA LEU A 148 2.79 10.81 1.43
C LEU A 148 2.19 11.64 0.30
N ARG A 149 2.76 12.80 0.00
CA ARG A 149 2.32 13.65 -1.11
C ARG A 149 2.76 13.14 -2.48
N LEU A 150 3.87 12.42 -2.56
CA LEU A 150 4.33 11.74 -3.76
C LEU A 150 3.49 10.47 -4.06
N PHE A 151 2.87 9.86 -3.05
CA PHE A 151 2.00 8.69 -3.18
C PHE A 151 0.56 9.03 -3.61
N SER A 152 0.25 10.28 -3.91
CA SER A 152 -1.09 10.71 -4.34
C SER A 152 -1.50 10.17 -5.73
N LEU A 153 -0.67 9.39 -6.38
CA LEU A 153 -0.85 8.84 -7.74
C LEU A 153 -1.12 7.32 -7.77
N GLY A 154 -1.81 6.80 -6.75
CA GLY A 154 -2.13 5.36 -6.72
C GLY A 154 -0.89 4.52 -6.42
N PHE A 155 -0.78 4.03 -5.21
CA PHE A 155 0.41 3.29 -4.76
C PHE A 155 0.20 1.78 -4.71
N PHE A 156 -1.07 1.33 -4.77
CA PHE A 156 -1.43 -0.07 -4.76
C PHE A 156 -2.45 -0.35 -5.88
N ASP A 157 -2.10 -1.23 -6.80
CA ASP A 157 -2.82 -1.45 -8.05
C ASP A 157 -3.54 -2.81 -8.13
N ASP A 158 -3.28 -3.70 -7.17
CA ASP A 158 -3.73 -5.08 -7.21
C ASP A 158 -5.00 -5.29 -6.38
N ILE A 159 -6.08 -4.62 -6.78
CA ILE A 159 -7.41 -4.75 -6.18
C ILE A 159 -8.34 -5.36 -7.20
N LEU A 160 -9.02 -6.44 -6.81
CA LEU A 160 -10.03 -7.12 -7.62
C LEU A 160 -11.38 -7.06 -6.93
N ILE A 161 -12.40 -6.64 -7.65
CA ILE A 161 -13.80 -6.75 -7.23
C ILE A 161 -14.46 -7.77 -8.16
N PRO A 162 -14.72 -9.01 -7.67
CA PRO A 162 -15.26 -10.07 -8.50
C PRO A 162 -16.73 -9.79 -8.88
N PRO A 163 -17.25 -10.41 -9.95
CA PRO A 163 -18.61 -10.16 -10.47
C PRO A 163 -19.70 -10.40 -9.44
N GLU A 164 -19.53 -11.38 -8.58
CA GLU A 164 -20.46 -11.73 -7.49
C GLU A 164 -20.54 -10.67 -6.38
N SER A 165 -19.49 -9.86 -6.26
CA SER A 165 -19.37 -8.77 -5.26
C SER A 165 -19.73 -7.40 -5.83
N LEU A 166 -20.20 -7.33 -7.07
CA LEU A 166 -20.75 -6.13 -7.69
C LEU A 166 -22.19 -5.89 -7.25
N GLN A 167 -22.71 -4.68 -7.47
CA GLN A 167 -24.14 -4.39 -7.36
C GLN A 167 -24.91 -5.24 -8.36
N GLN A 168 -25.92 -5.95 -7.90
CA GLN A 168 -26.74 -6.81 -8.75
C GLN A 168 -28.04 -6.11 -9.15
N PRO A 169 -28.55 -6.33 -10.38
CA PRO A 169 -27.97 -7.12 -11.48
C PRO A 169 -26.84 -6.38 -12.22
N ALA A 170 -25.71 -7.06 -12.43
CA ALA A 170 -24.59 -6.51 -13.20
C ALA A 170 -24.34 -7.36 -14.44
N LYS A 171 -24.00 -6.70 -15.53
CA LYS A 171 -23.62 -7.33 -16.81
C LYS A 171 -22.31 -6.79 -17.31
N PHE A 172 -21.51 -7.63 -17.94
CA PHE A 172 -20.28 -7.21 -18.61
C PHE A 172 -20.56 -6.93 -20.08
N ASP A 173 -20.20 -5.74 -20.54
CA ASP A 173 -20.29 -5.38 -21.96
C ASP A 173 -18.94 -5.66 -22.63
N ASP A 174 -18.94 -6.66 -23.51
CA ASP A 174 -17.74 -7.06 -24.27
C ASP A 174 -17.29 -6.03 -25.29
N THR A 175 -18.20 -5.13 -25.74
CA THR A 175 -17.88 -4.12 -26.74
C THR A 175 -17.11 -2.95 -26.16
N GLU A 176 -17.53 -2.48 -24.99
CA GLU A 176 -16.90 -1.35 -24.30
C GLU A 176 -15.93 -1.80 -23.21
N GLN A 177 -15.90 -3.11 -22.87
CA GLN A 177 -15.06 -3.69 -21.82
C GLN A 177 -15.33 -3.05 -20.46
N VAL A 178 -16.61 -2.84 -20.13
CA VAL A 178 -17.05 -2.22 -18.88
C VAL A 178 -18.14 -3.08 -18.21
N TRP A 179 -18.24 -2.96 -16.88
CA TRP A 179 -19.35 -3.51 -16.14
C TRP A 179 -20.48 -2.49 -16.08
N VAL A 180 -21.73 -2.98 -16.25
CA VAL A 180 -22.94 -2.17 -16.24
C VAL A 180 -23.84 -2.67 -15.10
N TRP A 181 -24.25 -1.77 -14.24
CA TRP A 181 -25.26 -2.04 -13.22
C TRP A 181 -26.63 -1.57 -13.73
N GLU A 182 -27.57 -2.51 -13.90
CA GLU A 182 -28.95 -2.21 -14.28
C GLU A 182 -29.74 -1.80 -13.03
N TYR A 183 -29.94 -0.51 -12.85
CA TYR A 183 -30.70 0.01 -11.71
C TYR A 183 -32.15 0.23 -12.12
N GLU A 184 -33.07 -0.56 -11.56
CA GLU A 184 -34.50 -0.45 -11.78
C GLU A 184 -35.12 0.55 -10.81
N THR A 185 -35.78 1.56 -11.35
CA THR A 185 -36.61 2.52 -10.60
C THR A 185 -38.07 2.44 -11.05
N GLU A 186 -38.99 3.04 -10.28
CA GLU A 186 -40.42 3.16 -10.67
C GLU A 186 -40.60 3.89 -12.01
N GLU A 187 -39.64 4.70 -12.44
CA GLU A 187 -39.63 5.46 -13.67
C GLU A 187 -39.03 4.71 -14.87
N GLY A 188 -38.33 3.58 -14.62
CA GLY A 188 -37.68 2.77 -15.66
C GLY A 188 -36.36 2.18 -15.19
N ALA A 189 -35.74 1.39 -16.08
CA ALA A 189 -34.40 0.85 -15.88
C ALA A 189 -33.34 1.87 -16.36
N HIS A 190 -32.33 2.09 -15.55
CA HIS A 190 -31.18 2.94 -15.86
C HIS A 190 -29.90 2.12 -15.82
N ASP A 191 -29.10 2.24 -16.87
CA ASP A 191 -27.82 1.57 -16.99
C ASP A 191 -26.71 2.49 -16.44
N LEU A 192 -26.03 2.01 -15.42
CA LEU A 192 -24.92 2.71 -14.76
C LEU A 192 -23.60 2.04 -15.09
N TYR A 193 -22.75 2.72 -15.85
CA TYR A 193 -21.48 2.22 -16.36
C TYR A 193 -20.36 2.42 -15.34
N MET A 194 -19.45 1.45 -15.26
CA MET A 194 -18.25 1.52 -14.40
C MET A 194 -17.04 1.88 -15.26
N ASP A 195 -16.89 3.18 -15.55
CA ASP A 195 -15.85 3.67 -16.42
C ASP A 195 -14.46 3.71 -15.76
N THR A 196 -13.43 3.55 -16.59
CA THR A 196 -12.04 3.64 -16.15
C THR A 196 -11.69 5.06 -15.69
N GLY A 197 -11.03 5.17 -14.54
CA GLY A 197 -10.62 6.44 -13.97
C GLY A 197 -11.60 7.04 -12.96
N GLU A 198 -12.82 6.52 -12.85
CA GLU A 198 -13.79 6.96 -11.86
C GLU A 198 -13.41 6.52 -10.45
N GLU A 199 -13.88 7.28 -9.45
CA GLU A 199 -13.66 6.99 -8.04
C GLU A 199 -14.70 5.99 -7.54
N ILE A 200 -14.22 4.88 -7.02
CA ILE A 200 -15.03 3.78 -6.50
C ILE A 200 -14.80 3.58 -5.00
N ARG A 201 -15.87 3.43 -4.25
CA ARG A 201 -15.87 3.07 -2.83
C ARG A 201 -16.18 1.60 -2.69
N PHE A 202 -15.31 0.85 -2.04
CA PHE A 202 -15.46 -0.60 -1.85
C PHE A 202 -15.06 -1.01 -0.45
N ARG A 203 -15.59 -2.16 0.00
CA ARG A 203 -15.23 -2.81 1.25
C ARG A 203 -14.22 -3.92 0.98
N VAL A 204 -13.21 -4.02 1.79
CA VAL A 204 -12.24 -5.13 1.75
C VAL A 204 -12.90 -6.38 2.35
N VAL A 205 -13.00 -7.44 1.56
CA VAL A 205 -13.62 -8.71 1.97
C VAL A 205 -12.56 -9.77 2.25
N ASP A 206 -11.52 -9.79 1.43
CA ASP A 206 -10.46 -10.79 1.55
C ASP A 206 -9.13 -10.23 1.09
N GLU A 207 -8.06 -10.89 1.50
CA GLU A 207 -6.70 -10.59 1.06
C GLU A 207 -5.96 -11.87 0.69
N SER A 208 -5.16 -11.81 -0.35
CA SER A 208 -4.37 -12.93 -0.83
C SER A 208 -2.90 -12.57 -0.94
N PHE A 209 -2.05 -13.38 -0.32
CA PHE A 209 -0.60 -13.32 -0.45
C PHE A 209 -0.09 -14.50 -1.25
N VAL A 210 0.65 -14.22 -2.31
CA VAL A 210 1.33 -15.24 -3.11
C VAL A 210 2.82 -15.15 -2.83
N ASP A 211 3.41 -16.29 -2.43
CA ASP A 211 4.85 -16.36 -2.25
C ASP A 211 5.54 -16.38 -3.62
N THR A 212 6.14 -15.25 -3.97
CA THR A 212 6.90 -15.08 -5.21
C THR A 212 8.39 -15.39 -5.04
N SER A 213 8.78 -16.02 -3.92
CA SER A 213 10.16 -16.45 -3.72
C SER A 213 10.57 -17.39 -4.85
N PRO A 214 11.74 -17.18 -5.48
CA PRO A 214 12.20 -18.06 -6.55
C PRO A 214 12.37 -19.47 -5.95
N THR A 215 11.47 -20.37 -6.31
CA THR A 215 11.62 -21.79 -6.02
C THR A 215 12.92 -22.22 -6.68
N GLY A 216 13.86 -22.74 -5.89
CA GLY A 216 15.16 -23.22 -6.40
C GLY A 216 14.97 -24.20 -7.57
N PRO A 217 16.00 -24.54 -8.34
CA PRO A 217 15.88 -25.30 -9.57
C PRO A 217 15.22 -26.67 -9.31
N SER A 218 13.92 -26.74 -9.41
CA SER A 218 13.21 -28.00 -9.48
C SER A 218 13.39 -28.52 -10.92
N SER A 219 13.97 -29.70 -11.00
CA SER A 219 14.19 -30.51 -12.19
C SER A 219 13.08 -30.34 -13.22
N ALA A 220 13.49 -29.89 -14.40
CA ALA A 220 12.68 -29.87 -15.59
C ALA A 220 12.16 -31.27 -15.92
N GLU A 221 10.87 -31.50 -15.76
CA GLU A 221 10.18 -32.48 -16.57
C GLU A 221 9.32 -31.73 -17.59
N ALA A 222 9.78 -31.84 -18.82
CA ALA A 222 9.15 -31.31 -19.99
C ALA A 222 7.80 -31.98 -20.22
N THR A 223 6.73 -31.20 -20.26
CA THR A 223 5.56 -31.53 -21.06
C THR A 223 5.14 -30.26 -21.82
N SER A 224 5.39 -30.37 -23.12
CA SER A 224 4.99 -29.45 -24.15
C SER A 224 3.47 -29.36 -24.24
N SER A 225 2.90 -28.17 -24.07
CA SER A 225 1.78 -27.68 -24.88
C SER A 225 1.35 -26.27 -24.44
N SER A 226 1.17 -25.40 -25.46
CA SER A 226 0.58 -24.05 -25.44
C SER A 226 1.34 -22.94 -24.71
N GLU A 227 1.85 -22.02 -25.54
CA GLU A 227 2.41 -20.71 -25.20
C GLU A 227 1.32 -19.78 -24.65
N GLU A 228 0.96 -19.92 -23.39
CA GLU A 228 0.44 -18.82 -22.61
C GLU A 228 1.57 -18.41 -21.68
N LEU A 229 2.10 -17.20 -21.88
CA LEU A 229 3.01 -16.55 -20.94
C LEU A 229 2.34 -16.58 -19.57
N PRO A 230 2.96 -17.17 -18.53
CA PRO A 230 2.36 -17.25 -17.22
C PRO A 230 2.06 -15.82 -16.76
N LYS A 231 0.77 -15.49 -16.62
CA LYS A 231 0.29 -14.23 -16.03
C LYS A 231 0.98 -14.09 -14.67
N LYS A 232 1.88 -13.15 -14.54
CA LYS A 232 2.65 -12.93 -13.31
C LYS A 232 1.66 -12.52 -12.24
N GLU A 233 1.31 -13.45 -11.36
CA GLU A 233 0.44 -13.20 -10.23
C GLU A 233 1.04 -12.12 -9.34
N ALA A 234 0.20 -11.19 -8.88
CA ALA A 234 0.62 -10.16 -7.94
C ALA A 234 0.95 -10.79 -6.57
N PRO A 235 2.04 -10.37 -5.92
CA PRO A 235 2.44 -10.94 -4.61
C PRO A 235 1.46 -10.63 -3.48
N TYR A 236 0.63 -9.62 -3.65
CA TYR A 236 -0.41 -9.21 -2.70
C TYR A 236 -1.60 -8.68 -3.48
N THR A 237 -2.77 -9.26 -3.26
CA THR A 237 -4.02 -8.87 -3.91
C THR A 237 -5.10 -8.66 -2.86
N LEU A 238 -5.86 -7.58 -3.00
CA LEU A 238 -7.04 -7.30 -2.18
C LEU A 238 -8.31 -7.64 -2.97
N VAL A 239 -9.23 -8.31 -2.30
CA VAL A 239 -10.56 -8.59 -2.84
C VAL A 239 -11.56 -7.62 -2.20
N GLY A 240 -12.23 -6.83 -3.05
CA GLY A 240 -13.23 -5.86 -2.65
C GLY A 240 -14.64 -6.30 -2.94
N SER A 241 -15.61 -5.68 -2.27
CA SER A 241 -17.03 -5.81 -2.55
C SER A 241 -17.69 -4.43 -2.58
N ILE A 242 -18.66 -4.28 -3.49
CA ILE A 242 -19.53 -3.11 -3.59
C ILE A 242 -21.01 -3.46 -3.53
N SER A 243 -21.35 -4.68 -3.13
CA SER A 243 -22.74 -5.18 -3.09
C SER A 243 -23.65 -4.44 -2.11
N GLU A 244 -23.10 -3.72 -1.14
CA GLU A 244 -23.88 -2.99 -0.15
C GLU A 244 -24.29 -1.60 -0.65
N PRO A 245 -25.46 -1.07 -0.18
CA PRO A 245 -25.88 0.28 -0.50
C PRO A 245 -24.88 1.32 0.03
N GLY A 246 -24.58 2.34 -0.78
CA GLY A 246 -23.59 3.38 -0.47
C GLY A 246 -22.16 3.04 -0.89
N LEU A 247 -21.91 1.82 -1.40
CA LEU A 247 -20.69 1.41 -2.07
C LEU A 247 -20.86 1.50 -3.60
N GLY A 248 -19.77 1.41 -4.33
CA GLY A 248 -19.73 1.60 -5.78
C GLY A 248 -19.16 2.96 -6.17
N LEU A 249 -19.49 3.44 -7.36
CA LEU A 249 -19.00 4.73 -7.83
C LEU A 249 -19.49 5.87 -6.94
N LEU A 250 -18.63 6.83 -6.66
CA LEU A 250 -19.00 8.01 -5.88
C LEU A 250 -20.04 8.86 -6.62
N SER A 251 -19.99 8.88 -7.95
CA SER A 251 -20.95 9.58 -8.83
C SER A 251 -22.38 9.08 -8.65
N TRP A 252 -22.60 7.82 -8.30
CA TRP A 252 -23.94 7.26 -8.09
C TRP A 252 -24.64 7.83 -6.85
N TRP A 253 -23.88 8.29 -5.87
CA TRP A 253 -24.38 8.74 -4.55
C TRP A 253 -24.31 10.25 -4.34
N THR A 254 -23.68 10.97 -5.24
CA THR A 254 -23.72 12.44 -5.25
C THR A 254 -24.90 12.91 -6.07
N SER A 255 -26.10 12.88 -5.48
CA SER A 255 -27.22 13.60 -6.06
C SER A 255 -26.92 15.10 -6.04
N SER A 256 -26.99 15.70 -7.20
CA SER A 256 -27.01 17.13 -7.52
C SER A 256 -28.05 17.90 -6.73
#